data_fe9b99615f94f94d0cbd557f5a857486
#
_entry.id   fe9b99615f94f94d0cbd557f5a857486
#
_cell.length_a   1.000
_cell.length_b   1.000
_cell.length_c   1.000
_cell.angle_alpha   90.00
_cell.angle_beta   90.00
_cell.angle_gamma   90.00
#
_symmetry.space_group_name_H-M   'P 1'
#
loop_
_entity.id
_entity.type
_entity.pdbx_description
1 polymer ?
#
loop_
_entity_poly.entity_id
_entity_poly.type
_entity_poly.pdbx_seq_one_letter_code
_entity_poly.pdbx_strand_id
1 'polypeptide(L)'
;MGLACGSGGALTLTDDDTIEKSNLSRQFLFRDSNIGQAKSGCAATAAKVINASLNVNAMQERVSPDTEGVFDDAFWKKTDLVVNALDNVQARLYVDSRCVYFGTPLLESGTLGTKCNTQMVIPRLSENYGASRDPPEKTAPMCTLHSFPHNIHHCLTWARSEFEGQFEKTPSDVNAYLTCADYASSVREAGDAQSREGLERAAACLTRDRCATYDECVRWARLQFEEYFHNKIAQLVYTFPEDAVTTTGTPFWSPPKRFPRVLAFDAEDGACQMFALAFANLRAEMFNIVRPAWSLDAAAVAHAAVLAKVTEFSPKVGVTIVTDPKATSASAPSGPLDDAAVIDTTLARMDEARAGLPAGYTLVPAKFEKDDDTNFHMDAIASLANLRARNYHVEEVEKLKAKFIAGRIIPAIATTTAMATGLVCLELYKVLAGVKLEAFRNTFANLALPLFAMSEPMPPQKMKYNGMEWSLWDRWTLEGDPTVQQLLDHFSAKKLSCYSISCGQSLLYNSIFPKHRERLGRKVCVTWPGTTGRPPPFLNFSGVLRTGVDMSDANPMIAR
;
A
#
# COMPACT_ATOMS: atom_id res chain seq x y z
N MET A 1 -8.65 30.48 -16.74
CA MET A 1 -8.42 31.39 -15.62
C MET A 1 -7.26 32.37 -15.86
N GLY A 2 -6.40 32.16 -16.84
CA GLY A 2 -5.26 33.04 -17.12
C GLY A 2 -4.04 32.85 -16.20
N LEU A 3 -4.10 31.91 -15.27
CA LEU A 3 -2.93 31.53 -14.45
C LEU A 3 -1.86 30.90 -15.35
N ALA A 4 -0.58 31.18 -15.04
CA ALA A 4 0.57 30.70 -15.80
C ALA A 4 0.54 31.07 -17.30
N CYS A 5 -0.19 32.12 -17.70
CA CYS A 5 -0.25 32.62 -19.06
C CYS A 5 0.59 33.90 -19.29
N GLY A 6 1.08 34.53 -18.22
CA GLY A 6 1.97 35.69 -18.26
C GLY A 6 3.44 35.29 -18.41
N SER A 7 4.29 36.25 -18.76
CA SER A 7 5.73 36.05 -19.01
C SER A 7 6.52 35.52 -17.79
N GLY A 8 6.02 35.70 -16.59
CA GLY A 8 6.65 35.23 -15.32
C GLY A 8 5.94 34.06 -14.66
N GLY A 9 4.78 33.64 -15.20
CA GLY A 9 3.98 32.55 -14.59
C GLY A 9 4.31 31.20 -15.21
N ALA A 10 4.32 30.15 -14.40
CA ALA A 10 4.47 28.77 -14.87
C ALA A 10 3.57 27.82 -14.04
N LEU A 11 3.02 26.81 -14.70
CA LEU A 11 2.33 25.70 -14.06
C LEU A 11 3.24 24.47 -14.15
N THR A 12 3.67 23.95 -13.02
CA THR A 12 4.33 22.64 -12.99
C THR A 12 3.29 21.55 -12.70
N LEU A 13 3.20 20.58 -13.60
CA LEU A 13 2.33 19.42 -13.50
C LEU A 13 3.19 18.17 -13.36
N THR A 14 3.04 17.44 -12.26
CA THR A 14 3.81 16.22 -12.00
C THR A 14 2.89 15.02 -11.75
N ASP A 15 3.22 13.89 -12.36
CA ASP A 15 2.55 12.60 -12.23
C ASP A 15 3.48 11.52 -12.80
N ASP A 16 3.80 10.48 -12.04
CA ASP A 16 4.68 9.39 -12.46
C ASP A 16 3.95 8.27 -13.22
N ASP A 17 2.61 8.27 -13.21
CA ASP A 17 1.79 7.24 -13.84
C ASP A 17 1.71 7.37 -15.37
N THR A 18 1.34 6.25 -15.97
CA THR A 18 0.90 6.16 -17.37
C THR A 18 -0.63 6.11 -17.47
N ILE A 19 -1.14 6.43 -18.66
CA ILE A 19 -2.57 6.46 -18.94
C ILE A 19 -3.07 5.04 -19.16
N GLU A 20 -4.06 4.63 -18.38
CA GLU A 20 -4.79 3.37 -18.51
C GLU A 20 -6.17 3.61 -19.17
N LYS A 21 -6.72 2.57 -19.82
CA LYS A 21 -8.04 2.63 -20.43
C LYS A 21 -9.14 3.07 -19.45
N SER A 22 -9.06 2.63 -18.20
CA SER A 22 -9.99 2.99 -17.13
C SER A 22 -10.00 4.50 -16.81
N ASN A 23 -8.90 5.21 -17.08
CA ASN A 23 -8.79 6.65 -16.84
C ASN A 23 -9.69 7.47 -17.78
N LEU A 24 -9.92 6.98 -19.00
CA LEU A 24 -10.69 7.69 -20.02
C LEU A 24 -12.16 7.95 -19.62
N SER A 25 -12.68 7.19 -18.67
CA SER A 25 -14.04 7.38 -18.13
C SER A 25 -14.24 8.71 -17.39
N ARG A 26 -13.16 9.34 -16.91
CA ARG A 26 -13.23 10.55 -16.06
C ARG A 26 -12.15 11.61 -16.33
N GLN A 27 -11.05 11.25 -16.92
CA GLN A 27 -9.93 12.17 -17.19
C GLN A 27 -10.03 12.70 -18.63
N PHE A 28 -10.83 13.73 -18.83
CA PHE A 28 -11.27 14.23 -20.13
C PHE A 28 -10.15 14.74 -21.05
N LEU A 29 -8.95 15.00 -20.52
CA LEU A 29 -7.78 15.42 -21.31
C LEU A 29 -7.19 14.29 -22.16
N PHE A 30 -7.52 13.03 -21.84
CA PHE A 30 -6.93 11.85 -22.48
C PHE A 30 -7.85 11.25 -23.54
N ARG A 31 -7.26 10.53 -24.50
CA ARG A 31 -7.91 9.81 -25.59
C ARG A 31 -7.32 8.40 -25.70
N ASP A 32 -7.98 7.50 -26.43
CA ASP A 32 -7.51 6.13 -26.64
C ASP A 32 -6.06 6.08 -27.18
N SER A 33 -5.69 7.02 -28.03
CA SER A 33 -4.33 7.14 -28.57
C SER A 33 -3.26 7.50 -27.53
N ASN A 34 -3.66 7.91 -26.34
CA ASN A 34 -2.74 8.25 -25.24
C ASN A 34 -2.49 7.10 -24.27
N ILE A 35 -3.19 5.96 -24.40
CA ILE A 35 -3.02 4.81 -23.51
C ILE A 35 -1.54 4.37 -23.55
N GLY A 36 -0.95 4.16 -22.35
CA GLY A 36 0.47 3.83 -22.16
C GLY A 36 1.43 5.00 -22.14
N GLN A 37 0.99 6.22 -22.47
CA GLN A 37 1.81 7.43 -22.39
C GLN A 37 1.78 8.04 -20.98
N ALA A 38 2.79 8.87 -20.64
CA ALA A 38 2.85 9.56 -19.35
C ALA A 38 1.68 10.53 -19.15
N LYS A 39 0.99 10.46 -18.01
CA LYS A 39 -0.16 11.32 -17.70
C LYS A 39 0.20 12.80 -17.72
N SER A 40 1.29 13.19 -17.07
CA SER A 40 1.75 14.59 -16.98
C SER A 40 2.02 15.21 -18.35
N GLY A 41 2.73 14.52 -19.24
CA GLY A 41 3.06 14.98 -20.58
C GLY A 41 1.84 15.15 -21.48
N CYS A 42 0.94 14.15 -21.49
CA CYS A 42 -0.30 14.21 -22.27
C CYS A 42 -1.25 15.30 -21.75
N ALA A 43 -1.39 15.44 -20.42
CA ALA A 43 -2.21 16.49 -19.84
C ALA A 43 -1.69 17.90 -20.18
N ALA A 44 -0.37 18.12 -20.12
CA ALA A 44 0.23 19.39 -20.50
C ALA A 44 -0.01 19.72 -21.97
N THR A 45 0.13 18.73 -22.86
CA THR A 45 -0.14 18.89 -24.30
C THR A 45 -1.60 19.23 -24.56
N ALA A 46 -2.54 18.47 -23.95
CA ALA A 46 -3.97 18.71 -24.09
C ALA A 46 -4.39 20.08 -23.52
N ALA A 47 -3.80 20.49 -22.39
CA ALA A 47 -4.06 21.80 -21.80
C ALA A 47 -3.60 22.97 -22.72
N LYS A 48 -2.47 22.82 -23.40
CA LYS A 48 -1.99 23.80 -24.40
C LYS A 48 -2.89 23.89 -25.63
N VAL A 49 -3.54 22.79 -26.03
CA VAL A 49 -4.56 22.83 -27.09
C VAL A 49 -5.76 23.68 -26.67
N ILE A 50 -6.17 23.58 -25.40
CA ILE A 50 -7.28 24.40 -24.87
C ILE A 50 -6.86 25.86 -24.70
N ASN A 51 -5.64 26.11 -24.23
CA ASN A 51 -5.12 27.46 -24.05
C ASN A 51 -3.64 27.50 -24.46
N ALA A 52 -3.39 28.00 -25.65
CA ALA A 52 -2.04 28.11 -26.23
C ALA A 52 -1.09 29.05 -25.46
N SER A 53 -1.63 29.99 -24.67
CA SER A 53 -0.84 30.91 -23.83
C SER A 53 -0.34 30.28 -22.55
N LEU A 54 -0.75 29.05 -22.22
CA LEU A 54 -0.38 28.39 -20.98
C LEU A 54 1.10 27.99 -20.97
N ASN A 55 1.85 28.50 -20.01
CA ASN A 55 3.21 28.06 -19.74
C ASN A 55 3.16 26.86 -18.75
N VAL A 56 3.25 25.64 -19.27
CA VAL A 56 3.18 24.41 -18.47
C VAL A 56 4.45 23.60 -18.62
N ASN A 57 5.02 23.19 -17.48
CA ASN A 57 6.15 22.28 -17.35
C ASN A 57 5.62 20.92 -16.83
N ALA A 58 5.80 19.86 -17.60
CA ALA A 58 5.39 18.51 -17.23
C ALA A 58 6.58 17.73 -16.69
N MET A 59 6.39 17.05 -15.54
CA MET A 59 7.38 16.18 -14.92
C MET A 59 6.78 14.79 -14.74
N GLN A 60 7.52 13.75 -15.09
CA GLN A 60 7.12 12.36 -14.85
C GLN A 60 7.77 11.84 -13.57
N GLU A 61 7.45 12.51 -12.46
CA GLU A 61 8.05 12.25 -11.15
C GLU A 61 6.97 12.22 -10.07
N ARG A 62 7.14 11.33 -9.10
CA ARG A 62 6.30 11.27 -7.91
C ARG A 62 6.81 12.26 -6.87
N VAL A 63 5.92 13.01 -6.24
CA VAL A 63 6.27 13.84 -5.09
C VAL A 63 6.28 12.96 -3.83
N SER A 64 7.48 12.58 -3.38
CA SER A 64 7.69 11.66 -2.27
C SER A 64 9.02 11.94 -1.56
N PRO A 65 9.28 11.34 -0.38
CA PRO A 65 10.58 11.42 0.27
C PRO A 65 11.76 10.95 -0.61
N ASP A 66 11.52 10.01 -1.52
CA ASP A 66 12.56 9.46 -2.39
C ASP A 66 12.99 10.43 -3.50
N THR A 67 12.16 11.42 -3.80
CA THR A 67 12.37 12.42 -4.87
C THR A 67 12.69 13.82 -4.34
N GLU A 68 13.11 13.95 -3.08
CA GLU A 68 13.52 15.24 -2.50
C GLU A 68 14.71 15.90 -3.22
N GLY A 69 15.49 15.14 -3.97
CA GLY A 69 16.54 15.68 -4.83
C GLY A 69 16.03 16.40 -6.08
N VAL A 70 14.82 16.06 -6.53
CA VAL A 70 14.11 16.70 -7.64
C VAL A 70 13.24 17.85 -7.14
N PHE A 71 12.43 17.61 -6.11
CA PHE A 71 11.59 18.60 -5.44
C PHE A 71 12.33 19.18 -4.23
N ASP A 72 13.43 19.84 -4.52
CA ASP A 72 14.33 20.40 -3.52
C ASP A 72 13.80 21.71 -2.89
N ASP A 73 14.55 22.29 -1.98
CA ASP A 73 14.23 23.55 -1.33
C ASP A 73 14.05 24.70 -2.32
N ALA A 74 14.79 24.70 -3.42
CA ALA A 74 14.70 25.74 -4.44
C ALA A 74 13.38 25.62 -5.22
N PHE A 75 12.93 24.40 -5.48
CA PHE A 75 11.63 24.14 -6.09
C PHE A 75 10.49 24.67 -5.20
N TRP A 76 10.46 24.27 -3.92
CA TRP A 76 9.39 24.66 -3.00
C TRP A 76 9.36 26.16 -2.73
N LYS A 77 10.52 26.81 -2.60
CA LYS A 77 10.61 28.27 -2.38
C LYS A 77 10.12 29.08 -3.57
N LYS A 78 10.10 28.52 -4.77
CA LYS A 78 9.57 29.15 -5.99
C LYS A 78 8.09 28.88 -6.21
N THR A 79 7.51 27.95 -5.45
CA THR A 79 6.13 27.52 -5.61
C THR A 79 5.21 28.43 -4.82
N ASP A 80 4.38 29.21 -5.50
CA ASP A 80 3.44 30.15 -4.87
C ASP A 80 2.20 29.45 -4.31
N LEU A 81 1.81 28.30 -4.89
CA LEU A 81 0.60 27.58 -4.56
C LEU A 81 0.71 26.11 -5.01
N VAL A 82 0.14 25.20 -4.24
CA VAL A 82 0.00 23.80 -4.58
C VAL A 82 -1.48 23.42 -4.71
N VAL A 83 -1.81 22.63 -5.73
CA VAL A 83 -3.13 22.03 -5.91
C VAL A 83 -2.97 20.51 -5.94
N ASN A 84 -3.58 19.81 -5.00
CA ASN A 84 -3.57 18.36 -4.95
C ASN A 84 -4.72 17.75 -5.75
N ALA A 85 -4.38 16.79 -6.59
CA ALA A 85 -5.31 15.88 -7.27
C ALA A 85 -4.88 14.42 -7.03
N LEU A 86 -4.57 14.10 -5.78
CA LEU A 86 -4.00 12.82 -5.33
C LEU A 86 -5.10 11.83 -4.91
N ASP A 87 -4.79 10.54 -4.96
CA ASP A 87 -5.72 9.47 -4.63
C ASP A 87 -5.35 8.67 -3.37
N ASN A 88 -4.20 8.96 -2.75
CA ASN A 88 -3.79 8.28 -1.52
C ASN A 88 -3.44 9.27 -0.38
N VAL A 89 -3.77 8.86 0.83
CA VAL A 89 -3.62 9.69 2.05
C VAL A 89 -2.15 9.98 2.37
N GLN A 90 -1.24 9.04 2.12
CA GLN A 90 0.17 9.22 2.45
C GLN A 90 0.82 10.32 1.58
N ALA A 91 0.52 10.31 0.27
CA ALA A 91 0.99 11.38 -0.62
C ALA A 91 0.41 12.75 -0.23
N ARG A 92 -0.89 12.80 0.15
CA ARG A 92 -1.52 14.03 0.65
C ARG A 92 -0.83 14.57 1.90
N LEU A 93 -0.57 13.71 2.88
CA LEU A 93 0.12 14.08 4.12
C LEU A 93 1.56 14.54 3.86
N TYR A 94 2.26 13.90 2.92
CA TYR A 94 3.61 14.31 2.56
C TYR A 94 3.61 15.71 1.94
N VAL A 95 2.78 15.96 0.91
CA VAL A 95 2.67 17.28 0.27
C VAL A 95 2.22 18.34 1.27
N ASP A 96 1.23 18.04 2.13
CA ASP A 96 0.77 18.90 3.22
C ASP A 96 1.93 19.30 4.14
N SER A 97 2.74 18.35 4.57
CA SER A 97 3.91 18.60 5.42
C SER A 97 4.94 19.54 4.75
N ARG A 98 5.15 19.40 3.43
CA ARG A 98 6.04 20.28 2.66
C ARG A 98 5.43 21.69 2.55
N CYS A 99 4.13 21.79 2.28
CA CYS A 99 3.41 23.06 2.21
C CYS A 99 3.46 23.80 3.55
N VAL A 100 3.26 23.08 4.67
CA VAL A 100 3.42 23.66 6.02
C VAL A 100 4.84 24.15 6.23
N TYR A 101 5.85 23.33 5.87
CA TYR A 101 7.25 23.69 6.07
C TYR A 101 7.65 24.94 5.27
N PHE A 102 7.24 25.07 4.01
CA PHE A 102 7.61 26.22 3.18
C PHE A 102 6.64 27.40 3.30
N GLY A 103 5.54 27.24 4.02
CA GLY A 103 4.50 28.27 4.14
C GLY A 103 3.76 28.49 2.82
N THR A 104 3.57 27.45 2.01
CA THR A 104 2.90 27.49 0.71
C THR A 104 1.44 27.13 0.87
N PRO A 105 0.47 27.90 0.32
CA PRO A 105 -0.94 27.52 0.32
C PRO A 105 -1.16 26.20 -0.40
N LEU A 106 -2.06 25.36 0.15
CA LEU A 106 -2.44 24.09 -0.45
C LEU A 106 -3.95 24.05 -0.66
N LEU A 107 -4.37 23.80 -1.90
CA LEU A 107 -5.74 23.49 -2.24
C LEU A 107 -5.89 21.98 -2.41
N GLU A 108 -6.49 21.35 -1.41
CA GLU A 108 -6.70 19.92 -1.35
C GLU A 108 -8.07 19.55 -1.91
N SER A 109 -8.16 18.44 -2.64
CA SER A 109 -9.43 17.91 -3.12
C SER A 109 -9.43 16.39 -3.21
N GLY A 110 -10.60 15.80 -2.96
CA GLY A 110 -10.81 14.37 -3.06
C GLY A 110 -12.16 14.04 -3.69
N THR A 111 -12.20 12.90 -4.37
CA THR A 111 -13.45 12.31 -4.91
C THR A 111 -13.56 10.84 -4.54
N LEU A 112 -14.77 10.39 -4.22
CA LEU A 112 -15.09 8.99 -3.96
C LEU A 112 -16.51 8.69 -4.48
N GLY A 113 -16.62 8.11 -5.68
CA GLY A 113 -17.89 7.89 -6.34
C GLY A 113 -18.65 9.21 -6.54
N THR A 114 -19.85 9.30 -5.97
CA THR A 114 -20.69 10.49 -6.03
C THR A 114 -20.31 11.58 -5.02
N LYS A 115 -19.32 11.33 -4.16
CA LYS A 115 -18.88 12.26 -3.11
C LYS A 115 -17.64 13.02 -3.57
N CYS A 116 -17.54 14.28 -3.20
CA CYS A 116 -16.31 15.06 -3.28
C CYS A 116 -16.15 15.95 -2.05
N ASN A 117 -14.91 16.28 -1.76
CA ASN A 117 -14.54 17.26 -0.75
C ASN A 117 -13.43 18.16 -1.26
N THR A 118 -13.41 19.38 -0.75
CA THR A 118 -12.30 20.33 -0.91
C THR A 118 -11.91 20.89 0.45
N GLN A 119 -10.62 21.07 0.67
CA GLN A 119 -10.08 21.63 1.90
C GLN A 119 -9.01 22.67 1.58
N MET A 120 -9.11 23.81 2.24
CA MET A 120 -8.20 24.94 2.05
C MET A 120 -7.20 25.00 3.19
N VAL A 121 -5.93 24.85 2.84
CA VAL A 121 -4.80 24.98 3.79
C VAL A 121 -4.08 26.29 3.49
N ILE A 122 -4.36 27.29 4.32
CA ILE A 122 -3.84 28.65 4.12
C ILE A 122 -2.82 28.96 5.22
N PRO A 123 -1.58 29.31 4.85
CA PRO A 123 -0.50 29.52 5.80
C PRO A 123 -0.87 30.50 6.92
N ARG A 124 -0.66 30.09 8.16
CA ARG A 124 -0.93 30.85 9.40
C ARG A 124 -2.39 31.20 9.66
N LEU A 125 -3.31 30.96 8.71
CA LEU A 125 -4.73 31.24 8.87
C LEU A 125 -5.53 29.99 9.20
N SER A 126 -5.23 28.84 8.58
CA SER A 126 -5.96 27.61 8.81
C SER A 126 -5.08 26.52 9.43
N GLU A 127 -5.73 25.47 9.94
CA GLU A 127 -5.07 24.19 10.19
C GLU A 127 -4.60 23.55 8.87
N ASN A 128 -3.74 22.53 8.96
CA ASN A 128 -3.27 21.77 7.80
C ASN A 128 -4.20 20.58 7.50
N TYR A 129 -3.96 19.89 6.37
CA TYR A 129 -4.73 18.70 6.00
C TYR A 129 -4.59 17.58 7.05
N GLY A 130 -3.39 17.37 7.59
CA GLY A 130 -3.12 16.34 8.58
C GLY A 130 -3.81 16.53 9.94
N ALA A 131 -4.29 17.74 10.28
CA ALA A 131 -5.01 18.00 11.51
C ALA A 131 -6.42 17.39 11.52
N SER A 132 -7.09 17.36 10.36
CA SER A 132 -8.40 16.73 10.15
C SER A 132 -8.22 15.34 9.52
N ARG A 133 -7.72 14.39 10.32
CA ARG A 133 -7.48 13.02 9.82
C ARG A 133 -8.80 12.31 9.50
N ASP A 134 -8.90 11.81 8.27
CA ASP A 134 -9.87 10.75 7.98
C ASP A 134 -9.58 9.55 8.91
N PRO A 135 -10.63 8.88 9.43
CA PRO A 135 -10.41 7.66 10.22
C PRO A 135 -9.58 6.68 9.40
N PRO A 136 -8.55 6.02 9.99
CA PRO A 136 -7.74 5.07 9.27
C PRO A 136 -8.63 3.99 8.64
N GLU A 137 -8.34 3.63 7.38
CA GLU A 137 -9.04 2.52 6.73
C GLU A 137 -8.97 1.30 7.65
N LYS A 138 -10.13 0.77 8.02
CA LYS A 138 -10.21 -0.46 8.81
C LYS A 138 -9.82 -1.63 7.91
N THR A 139 -8.53 -1.89 7.80
CA THR A 139 -8.06 -3.12 7.18
C THR A 139 -8.46 -4.30 8.06
N ALA A 140 -9.05 -5.32 7.44
CA ALA A 140 -9.40 -6.53 8.17
C ALA A 140 -8.12 -7.20 8.69
N PRO A 141 -8.10 -7.68 9.95
CA PRO A 141 -6.96 -8.40 10.49
C PRO A 141 -6.59 -9.62 9.62
N MET A 142 -5.31 -9.96 9.57
CA MET A 142 -4.80 -11.08 8.77
C MET A 142 -5.51 -12.41 9.11
N CYS A 143 -5.80 -12.68 10.39
CA CYS A 143 -6.57 -13.86 10.80
C CYS A 143 -7.98 -13.90 10.19
N THR A 144 -8.64 -12.75 10.02
CA THR A 144 -9.94 -12.65 9.35
C THR A 144 -9.80 -12.95 7.86
N LEU A 145 -8.78 -12.42 7.20
CA LEU A 145 -8.54 -12.67 5.78
C LEU A 145 -8.20 -14.13 5.51
N HIS A 146 -7.33 -14.73 6.32
CA HIS A 146 -6.82 -16.09 6.09
C HIS A 146 -7.72 -17.20 6.64
N SER A 147 -8.40 -17.00 7.77
CA SER A 147 -9.12 -18.08 8.45
C SER A 147 -10.63 -17.85 8.60
N PHE A 148 -11.09 -16.60 8.71
CA PHE A 148 -12.47 -16.29 9.07
C PHE A 148 -13.12 -15.19 8.20
N PRO A 149 -13.07 -15.28 6.87
CA PRO A 149 -13.71 -14.29 6.02
C PRO A 149 -15.23 -14.34 6.22
N HIS A 150 -15.87 -13.17 6.26
CA HIS A 150 -17.33 -13.06 6.43
C HIS A 150 -17.99 -12.15 5.38
N ASN A 151 -17.22 -11.57 4.48
CA ASN A 151 -17.69 -10.82 3.32
C ASN A 151 -16.77 -11.02 2.12
N ILE A 152 -17.25 -10.64 0.93
CA ILE A 152 -16.54 -10.87 -0.33
C ILE A 152 -15.26 -10.04 -0.44
N HIS A 153 -15.18 -8.87 0.20
CA HIS A 153 -13.96 -8.07 0.20
C HIS A 153 -12.81 -8.82 0.87
N HIS A 154 -13.07 -9.56 1.96
CA HIS A 154 -12.05 -10.41 2.60
C HIS A 154 -11.57 -11.51 1.66
N CYS A 155 -12.49 -12.16 0.94
CA CYS A 155 -12.15 -13.21 -0.03
C CYS A 155 -11.32 -12.66 -1.18
N LEU A 156 -11.67 -11.48 -1.70
CA LEU A 156 -10.93 -10.82 -2.80
C LEU A 156 -9.55 -10.31 -2.35
N THR A 157 -9.45 -9.76 -1.14
CA THR A 157 -8.16 -9.33 -0.58
C THR A 157 -7.23 -10.52 -0.40
N TRP A 158 -7.73 -11.64 0.13
CA TRP A 158 -6.99 -12.88 0.23
C TRP A 158 -6.59 -13.42 -1.15
N ALA A 159 -7.53 -13.51 -2.09
CA ALA A 159 -7.28 -14.01 -3.44
C ALA A 159 -6.21 -13.18 -4.17
N ARG A 160 -6.23 -11.86 -4.00
CA ARG A 160 -5.21 -10.96 -4.53
C ARG A 160 -3.83 -11.24 -3.93
N SER A 161 -3.75 -11.42 -2.60
CA SER A 161 -2.50 -11.76 -1.91
C SER A 161 -1.96 -13.13 -2.34
N GLU A 162 -2.83 -14.14 -2.53
CA GLU A 162 -2.42 -15.46 -3.04
C GLU A 162 -1.91 -15.38 -4.48
N PHE A 163 -2.58 -14.62 -5.35
CA PHE A 163 -2.12 -14.37 -6.71
C PHE A 163 -0.71 -13.76 -6.71
N GLU A 164 -0.49 -12.67 -5.98
CA GLU A 164 0.82 -12.03 -5.87
C GLU A 164 1.87 -12.98 -5.29
N GLY A 165 1.50 -13.74 -4.26
CA GLY A 165 2.38 -14.72 -3.63
C GLY A 165 2.86 -15.79 -4.61
N GLN A 166 1.92 -16.40 -5.36
CA GLN A 166 2.20 -17.53 -6.25
C GLN A 166 2.85 -17.12 -7.56
N PHE A 167 2.39 -16.04 -8.19
CA PHE A 167 2.75 -15.72 -9.57
C PHE A 167 3.69 -14.52 -9.73
N GLU A 168 3.85 -13.68 -8.72
CA GLU A 168 4.75 -12.53 -8.77
C GLU A 168 5.94 -12.69 -7.82
N LYS A 169 5.69 -12.87 -6.50
CA LYS A 169 6.75 -12.94 -5.49
C LYS A 169 7.58 -14.21 -5.59
N THR A 170 6.93 -15.38 -5.61
CA THR A 170 7.65 -16.66 -5.67
C THR A 170 8.60 -16.77 -6.87
N PRO A 171 8.20 -16.48 -8.13
CA PRO A 171 9.14 -16.50 -9.25
C PRO A 171 10.21 -15.40 -9.15
N SER A 172 9.91 -14.23 -8.56
CA SER A 172 10.89 -13.17 -8.31
C SER A 172 11.95 -13.61 -7.29
N ASP A 173 11.54 -14.26 -6.20
CA ASP A 173 12.44 -14.80 -5.18
C ASP A 173 13.33 -15.91 -5.75
N VAL A 174 12.76 -16.78 -6.60
CA VAL A 174 13.54 -17.81 -7.32
C VAL A 174 14.57 -17.16 -8.23
N ASN A 175 14.20 -16.15 -9.01
CA ASN A 175 15.13 -15.44 -9.89
C ASN A 175 16.22 -14.72 -9.08
N ALA A 176 15.86 -14.07 -7.98
CA ALA A 176 16.82 -13.44 -7.08
C ALA A 176 17.83 -14.46 -6.52
N TYR A 177 17.36 -15.62 -6.06
CA TYR A 177 18.22 -16.71 -5.61
C TYR A 177 19.18 -17.20 -6.72
N LEU A 178 18.70 -17.30 -7.97
CA LEU A 178 19.52 -17.78 -9.08
C LEU A 178 20.56 -16.78 -9.58
N THR A 179 20.30 -15.47 -9.43
CA THR A 179 21.11 -14.39 -10.03
C THR A 179 21.89 -13.54 -9.03
N CYS A 180 21.39 -13.36 -7.81
CA CYS A 180 22.03 -12.49 -6.80
C CYS A 180 22.91 -13.33 -5.85
N ALA A 181 24.20 -13.03 -5.81
CA ALA A 181 25.16 -13.74 -4.94
C ALA A 181 24.86 -13.58 -3.44
N ASP A 182 24.29 -12.44 -3.04
CA ASP A 182 24.05 -12.08 -1.64
C ASP A 182 22.67 -12.51 -1.13
N TYR A 183 21.83 -13.14 -1.98
CA TYR A 183 20.46 -13.54 -1.61
C TYR A 183 20.43 -14.45 -0.37
N ALA A 184 21.25 -15.51 -0.36
CA ALA A 184 21.31 -16.44 0.76
C ALA A 184 21.77 -15.78 2.06
N SER A 185 22.71 -14.85 1.98
CA SER A 185 23.19 -14.07 3.13
C SER A 185 22.10 -13.16 3.68
N SER A 186 21.39 -12.45 2.81
CA SER A 186 20.29 -11.55 3.19
C SER A 186 19.15 -12.29 3.90
N VAL A 187 18.77 -13.49 3.40
CA VAL A 187 17.73 -14.32 4.02
C VAL A 187 18.17 -14.82 5.40
N ARG A 188 19.45 -15.20 5.56
CA ARG A 188 20.01 -15.62 6.86
C ARG A 188 20.06 -14.46 7.87
N GLU A 189 20.44 -13.26 7.41
CA GLU A 189 20.49 -12.06 8.27
C GLU A 189 19.11 -11.63 8.74
N ALA A 190 18.10 -11.73 7.87
CA ALA A 190 16.72 -11.43 8.23
C ALA A 190 16.19 -12.42 9.27
N GLY A 191 16.40 -13.74 9.08
CA GLY A 191 16.17 -14.80 10.05
C GLY A 191 14.77 -14.89 10.64
N ASP A 192 13.77 -14.22 10.03
CA ASP A 192 12.40 -14.13 10.52
C ASP A 192 11.48 -15.16 9.83
N ALA A 193 10.30 -15.37 10.41
CA ALA A 193 9.29 -16.30 9.90
C ALA A 193 8.84 -15.95 8.47
N GLN A 194 8.80 -14.68 8.09
CA GLN A 194 8.39 -14.24 6.77
C GLN A 194 9.43 -14.62 5.71
N SER A 195 10.71 -14.43 5.99
CA SER A 195 11.82 -14.83 5.13
C SER A 195 11.87 -16.36 4.97
N ARG A 196 11.66 -17.11 6.05
CA ARG A 196 11.53 -18.57 6.02
C ARG A 196 10.40 -19.03 5.09
N GLU A 197 9.19 -18.51 5.27
CA GLU A 197 8.03 -18.88 4.45
C GLU A 197 8.23 -18.54 2.97
N GLY A 198 8.83 -17.38 2.67
CA GLY A 198 9.20 -17.00 1.30
C GLY A 198 10.17 -17.99 0.66
N LEU A 199 11.23 -18.34 1.41
CA LEU A 199 12.24 -19.31 0.99
C LEU A 199 11.65 -20.70 0.77
N GLU A 200 10.78 -21.18 1.66
CA GLU A 200 10.12 -22.48 1.53
C GLU A 200 9.25 -22.56 0.26
N ARG A 201 8.52 -21.46 -0.08
CA ARG A 201 7.75 -21.35 -1.33
C ARG A 201 8.65 -21.36 -2.56
N ALA A 202 9.76 -20.62 -2.55
CA ALA A 202 10.73 -20.61 -3.64
C ALA A 202 11.36 -22.00 -3.84
N ALA A 203 11.73 -22.67 -2.75
CA ALA A 203 12.26 -24.02 -2.79
C ALA A 203 11.25 -25.04 -3.34
N ALA A 204 9.98 -24.97 -2.89
CA ALA A 204 8.92 -25.83 -3.43
C ALA A 204 8.74 -25.61 -4.94
N CYS A 205 8.77 -24.35 -5.39
CA CYS A 205 8.66 -24.00 -6.80
C CYS A 205 9.78 -24.58 -7.67
N LEU A 206 11.02 -24.62 -7.15
CA LEU A 206 12.16 -25.19 -7.87
C LEU A 206 12.25 -26.72 -7.83
N THR A 207 11.58 -27.33 -6.85
CA THR A 207 11.67 -28.78 -6.60
C THR A 207 10.35 -29.50 -6.86
N ARG A 208 9.54 -29.69 -5.83
CA ARG A 208 8.30 -30.46 -5.82
C ARG A 208 7.25 -29.96 -6.81
N ASP A 209 7.14 -28.65 -6.93
CA ASP A 209 6.09 -27.97 -7.69
C ASP A 209 6.59 -27.47 -9.06
N ARG A 210 7.81 -27.88 -9.47
CA ARG A 210 8.36 -27.55 -10.78
C ARG A 210 7.56 -28.24 -11.88
N CYS A 211 7.17 -27.47 -12.90
CA CYS A 211 6.48 -27.98 -14.07
C CYS A 211 7.38 -27.95 -15.31
N ALA A 212 7.31 -28.97 -16.13
CA ALA A 212 8.00 -29.10 -17.42
C ALA A 212 7.01 -29.24 -18.60
N THR A 213 5.78 -29.66 -18.32
CA THR A 213 4.71 -29.86 -19.32
C THR A 213 3.44 -29.14 -18.90
N TYR A 214 2.54 -28.89 -19.86
CA TYR A 214 1.25 -28.28 -19.56
C TYR A 214 0.37 -29.17 -18.66
N ASP A 215 0.42 -30.47 -18.84
CA ASP A 215 -0.33 -31.41 -17.99
C ASP A 215 0.13 -31.38 -16.53
N GLU A 216 1.42 -31.13 -16.31
CA GLU A 216 1.93 -30.90 -14.95
C GLU A 216 1.43 -29.58 -14.37
N CYS A 217 1.25 -28.52 -15.18
CA CYS A 217 0.62 -27.27 -14.75
C CYS A 217 -0.85 -27.48 -14.37
N VAL A 218 -1.60 -28.26 -15.14
CA VAL A 218 -2.99 -28.63 -14.83
C VAL A 218 -3.05 -29.45 -13.54
N ARG A 219 -2.16 -30.43 -13.36
CA ARG A 219 -2.07 -31.21 -12.12
C ARG A 219 -1.74 -30.31 -10.93
N TRP A 220 -0.81 -29.39 -11.08
CA TRP A 220 -0.47 -28.45 -10.03
C TRP A 220 -1.68 -27.56 -9.65
N ALA A 221 -2.39 -27.02 -10.64
CA ALA A 221 -3.61 -26.23 -10.40
C ALA A 221 -4.65 -27.06 -9.60
N ARG A 222 -4.84 -28.34 -9.96
CA ARG A 222 -5.75 -29.24 -9.24
C ARG A 222 -5.33 -29.46 -7.78
N LEU A 223 -4.02 -29.61 -7.53
CA LEU A 223 -3.50 -29.76 -6.16
C LEU A 223 -3.61 -28.46 -5.35
N GLN A 224 -3.48 -27.28 -6.00
CA GLN A 224 -3.74 -26.00 -5.34
C GLN A 224 -5.21 -25.85 -4.94
N PHE A 225 -6.16 -26.34 -5.76
CA PHE A 225 -7.57 -26.37 -5.38
C PHE A 225 -7.78 -27.19 -4.09
N GLU A 226 -7.20 -28.38 -4.03
CA GLU A 226 -7.28 -29.22 -2.83
C GLU A 226 -6.70 -28.50 -1.61
N GLU A 227 -5.55 -27.91 -1.76
CA GLU A 227 -4.90 -27.21 -0.64
C GLU A 227 -5.75 -26.04 -0.12
N TYR A 228 -6.29 -25.19 -1.01
CA TYR A 228 -7.01 -23.99 -0.61
C TYR A 228 -8.43 -24.25 -0.10
N PHE A 229 -9.18 -25.12 -0.78
CA PHE A 229 -10.63 -25.23 -0.58
C PHE A 229 -11.07 -26.52 0.11
N HIS A 230 -10.18 -27.51 0.16
CA HIS A 230 -10.41 -28.78 0.84
C HIS A 230 -9.52 -28.92 2.08
N ASN A 231 -8.21 -29.08 1.95
CA ASN A 231 -7.30 -29.47 3.03
C ASN A 231 -7.25 -28.45 4.18
N LYS A 232 -7.02 -27.16 3.85
CA LYS A 232 -6.98 -26.09 4.88
C LYS A 232 -8.32 -25.95 5.59
N ILE A 233 -9.43 -26.13 4.86
CA ILE A 233 -10.77 -26.05 5.45
C ILE A 233 -11.05 -27.28 6.31
N ALA A 234 -10.72 -28.47 5.85
CA ALA A 234 -10.85 -29.72 6.62
C ALA A 234 -10.02 -29.65 7.91
N GLN A 235 -8.80 -29.12 7.87
CA GLN A 235 -7.98 -28.89 9.05
C GLN A 235 -8.64 -27.89 10.01
N LEU A 236 -9.20 -26.78 9.48
CA LEU A 236 -9.87 -25.76 10.29
C LEU A 236 -11.12 -26.33 11.00
N VAL A 237 -11.95 -27.06 10.28
CA VAL A 237 -13.16 -27.69 10.82
C VAL A 237 -12.81 -28.77 11.86
N TYR A 238 -11.73 -29.53 11.62
CA TYR A 238 -11.22 -30.50 12.58
C TYR A 238 -10.72 -29.83 13.87
N THR A 239 -10.00 -28.71 13.75
CA THR A 239 -9.46 -27.98 14.91
C THR A 239 -10.56 -27.26 15.69
N PHE A 240 -11.57 -26.73 14.99
CA PHE A 240 -12.72 -26.04 15.56
C PHE A 240 -14.02 -26.63 15.00
N PRO A 241 -14.54 -27.72 15.59
CA PRO A 241 -15.84 -28.29 15.22
C PRO A 241 -16.97 -27.26 15.35
N GLU A 242 -18.13 -27.54 14.77
CA GLU A 242 -19.27 -26.60 14.73
C GLU A 242 -19.76 -26.23 16.14
N ASP A 243 -19.68 -27.15 17.08
CA ASP A 243 -20.04 -27.00 18.50
C ASP A 243 -18.89 -26.48 19.39
N ALA A 244 -17.74 -26.11 18.79
CA ALA A 244 -16.60 -25.60 19.54
C ALA A 244 -16.96 -24.38 20.39
N VAL A 245 -16.40 -24.31 21.59
CA VAL A 245 -16.57 -23.19 22.53
C VAL A 245 -15.22 -22.52 22.80
N THR A 246 -15.25 -21.22 23.08
CA THR A 246 -14.08 -20.46 23.48
C THR A 246 -13.69 -20.76 24.91
N THR A 247 -12.53 -20.31 25.37
CA THR A 247 -12.09 -20.41 26.78
C THR A 247 -13.03 -19.73 27.75
N THR A 248 -13.88 -18.80 27.27
CA THR A 248 -14.92 -18.13 28.08
C THR A 248 -16.27 -18.82 28.03
N GLY A 249 -16.39 -19.98 27.38
CA GLY A 249 -17.64 -20.76 27.28
C GLY A 249 -18.63 -20.25 26.22
N THR A 250 -18.28 -19.26 25.42
CA THR A 250 -19.14 -18.79 24.33
C THR A 250 -18.90 -19.61 23.07
N PRO A 251 -19.90 -19.77 22.14
CA PRO A 251 -19.71 -20.48 20.88
C PRO A 251 -18.58 -19.85 20.07
N PHE A 252 -17.65 -20.67 19.58
CA PHE A 252 -16.54 -20.21 18.75
C PHE A 252 -17.03 -19.62 17.42
N TRP A 253 -18.00 -20.29 16.79
CA TRP A 253 -18.65 -19.90 15.55
C TRP A 253 -19.85 -18.98 15.82
N SER A 254 -19.56 -17.78 16.30
CA SER A 254 -20.56 -16.72 16.50
C SER A 254 -20.31 -15.56 15.53
N PRO A 255 -21.34 -14.82 15.09
CA PRO A 255 -21.16 -13.70 14.19
C PRO A 255 -20.06 -12.72 14.65
N PRO A 256 -19.19 -12.25 13.75
CA PRO A 256 -19.27 -12.40 12.28
C PRO A 256 -18.63 -13.69 11.71
N LYS A 257 -18.05 -14.58 12.52
CA LYS A 257 -17.45 -15.84 12.05
C LYS A 257 -18.52 -16.78 11.51
N ARG A 258 -18.22 -17.43 10.40
CA ARG A 258 -19.11 -18.41 9.75
C ARG A 258 -18.43 -19.76 9.75
N PHE A 259 -19.17 -20.82 10.10
CA PHE A 259 -18.66 -22.19 9.99
C PHE A 259 -18.46 -22.56 8.51
N PRO A 260 -17.26 -22.99 8.10
CA PRO A 260 -16.98 -23.24 6.70
C PRO A 260 -17.37 -24.67 6.28
N ARG A 261 -17.61 -24.85 4.98
CA ARG A 261 -17.76 -26.15 4.37
C ARG A 261 -16.56 -26.48 3.50
N VAL A 262 -16.16 -27.73 3.50
CA VAL A 262 -15.16 -28.29 2.58
C VAL A 262 -15.73 -28.40 1.18
N LEU A 263 -14.97 -27.98 0.13
CA LEU A 263 -15.39 -28.13 -1.25
C LEU A 263 -14.68 -29.32 -1.90
N ALA A 264 -15.38 -29.96 -2.83
CA ALA A 264 -14.82 -30.91 -3.78
C ALA A 264 -14.68 -30.25 -5.14
N PHE A 265 -13.66 -30.63 -5.91
CA PHE A 265 -13.49 -30.16 -7.28
C PHE A 265 -14.53 -30.80 -8.19
N ASP A 266 -15.24 -29.98 -8.94
CA ASP A 266 -16.25 -30.41 -9.91
C ASP A 266 -15.92 -29.80 -11.27
N ALA A 267 -15.67 -30.67 -12.27
CA ALA A 267 -15.33 -30.23 -13.62
C ALA A 267 -16.51 -29.59 -14.37
N GLU A 268 -17.73 -29.78 -13.90
CA GLU A 268 -18.93 -29.15 -14.50
C GLU A 268 -19.24 -27.78 -13.86
N ASP A 269 -18.59 -27.46 -12.74
CA ASP A 269 -18.78 -26.17 -12.06
C ASP A 269 -17.94 -25.05 -12.69
N GLY A 270 -18.60 -23.98 -13.10
CA GLY A 270 -17.94 -22.87 -13.80
C GLY A 270 -16.83 -22.17 -12.99
N ALA A 271 -16.93 -22.12 -11.65
CA ALA A 271 -15.88 -21.52 -10.84
C ALA A 271 -14.65 -22.45 -10.74
N CYS A 272 -14.87 -23.76 -10.65
CA CYS A 272 -13.79 -24.77 -10.70
C CYS A 272 -13.11 -24.78 -12.07
N GLN A 273 -13.90 -24.70 -13.16
CA GLN A 273 -13.38 -24.60 -14.53
C GLN A 273 -12.49 -23.37 -14.71
N MET A 274 -12.97 -22.21 -14.30
CA MET A 274 -12.22 -20.96 -14.42
C MET A 274 -10.96 -20.94 -13.55
N PHE A 275 -11.03 -21.51 -12.35
CA PHE A 275 -9.86 -21.68 -11.48
C PHE A 275 -8.79 -22.57 -12.15
N ALA A 276 -9.18 -23.74 -12.64
CA ALA A 276 -8.25 -24.65 -13.29
C ALA A 276 -7.61 -24.02 -14.55
N LEU A 277 -8.44 -23.37 -15.40
CA LEU A 277 -7.97 -22.65 -16.58
C LEU A 277 -6.93 -21.59 -16.24
N ALA A 278 -7.28 -20.67 -15.32
CA ALA A 278 -6.43 -19.54 -15.00
C ALA A 278 -5.11 -19.98 -14.34
N PHE A 279 -5.19 -20.90 -13.36
CA PHE A 279 -4.02 -21.37 -12.63
C PHE A 279 -3.06 -22.18 -13.50
N ALA A 280 -3.58 -23.07 -14.37
CA ALA A 280 -2.75 -23.85 -15.27
C ALA A 280 -2.04 -22.98 -16.31
N ASN A 281 -2.74 -22.01 -16.90
CA ASN A 281 -2.16 -21.11 -17.90
C ASN A 281 -1.12 -20.15 -17.28
N LEU A 282 -1.41 -19.54 -16.15
CA LEU A 282 -0.45 -18.69 -15.43
C LEU A 282 0.79 -19.49 -14.99
N ARG A 283 0.60 -20.75 -14.58
CA ARG A 283 1.72 -21.63 -14.23
C ARG A 283 2.57 -21.98 -15.45
N ALA A 284 1.95 -22.24 -16.57
CA ALA A 284 2.65 -22.51 -17.83
C ALA A 284 3.45 -21.27 -18.29
N GLU A 285 2.87 -20.10 -18.20
CA GLU A 285 3.53 -18.83 -18.54
C GLU A 285 4.73 -18.58 -17.61
N MET A 286 4.57 -18.76 -16.31
CA MET A 286 5.64 -18.61 -15.32
C MET A 286 6.86 -19.48 -15.63
N PHE A 287 6.65 -20.72 -16.10
CA PHE A 287 7.71 -21.67 -16.49
C PHE A 287 8.10 -21.62 -17.98
N ASN A 288 7.51 -20.70 -18.74
CA ASN A 288 7.70 -20.57 -20.18
C ASN A 288 7.39 -21.89 -20.95
N ILE A 289 6.31 -22.58 -20.55
CA ILE A 289 5.85 -23.84 -21.14
C ILE A 289 4.91 -23.54 -22.29
N VAL A 290 5.15 -24.21 -23.44
CA VAL A 290 4.27 -24.11 -24.61
C VAL A 290 2.90 -24.70 -24.29
N ARG A 291 1.85 -23.90 -24.48
CA ARG A 291 0.47 -24.30 -24.21
C ARG A 291 -0.17 -25.00 -25.42
N PRO A 292 -0.87 -26.14 -25.24
CA PRO A 292 -1.63 -26.78 -26.30
C PRO A 292 -2.89 -25.94 -26.67
N ALA A 293 -3.46 -26.16 -27.84
CA ALA A 293 -4.62 -25.41 -28.32
C ALA A 293 -5.83 -25.53 -27.39
N TRP A 294 -6.03 -26.66 -26.73
CA TRP A 294 -7.13 -26.85 -25.77
C TRP A 294 -6.93 -26.14 -24.43
N SER A 295 -5.76 -25.57 -24.18
CA SER A 295 -5.47 -24.83 -22.93
C SER A 295 -6.36 -23.60 -22.69
N LEU A 296 -7.07 -23.12 -23.70
CA LEU A 296 -8.02 -22.01 -23.62
C LEU A 296 -9.47 -22.47 -23.42
N ASP A 297 -9.73 -23.78 -23.45
CA ASP A 297 -11.05 -24.36 -23.18
C ASP A 297 -11.16 -24.73 -21.69
N ALA A 298 -11.97 -23.99 -20.95
CA ALA A 298 -12.10 -24.15 -19.50
C ALA A 298 -12.63 -25.55 -19.12
N ALA A 299 -13.58 -26.08 -19.87
CA ALA A 299 -14.14 -27.41 -19.64
C ALA A 299 -13.07 -28.50 -19.92
N ALA A 300 -12.33 -28.39 -21.01
CA ALA A 300 -11.25 -29.32 -21.33
C ALA A 300 -10.15 -29.34 -20.25
N VAL A 301 -9.73 -28.18 -19.78
CA VAL A 301 -8.73 -28.06 -18.71
C VAL A 301 -9.26 -28.63 -17.39
N ALA A 302 -10.53 -28.36 -17.02
CA ALA A 302 -11.13 -28.92 -15.82
C ALA A 302 -11.27 -30.44 -15.88
N HIS A 303 -11.67 -31.02 -17.03
CA HIS A 303 -11.74 -32.46 -17.21
C HIS A 303 -10.34 -33.12 -17.14
N ALA A 304 -9.31 -32.50 -17.70
CA ALA A 304 -7.93 -32.94 -17.54
C ALA A 304 -7.48 -32.88 -16.07
N ALA A 305 -7.92 -31.88 -15.32
CA ALA A 305 -7.62 -31.72 -13.89
C ALA A 305 -8.21 -32.85 -13.02
N VAL A 306 -9.37 -33.42 -13.40
CA VAL A 306 -9.97 -34.58 -12.69
C VAL A 306 -9.07 -35.80 -12.74
N LEU A 307 -8.29 -35.99 -13.82
CA LEU A 307 -7.38 -37.11 -13.97
C LEU A 307 -6.15 -37.03 -13.06
N ALA A 308 -5.91 -35.89 -12.43
CA ALA A 308 -4.80 -35.72 -11.51
C ALA A 308 -4.98 -36.59 -10.26
N LYS A 309 -3.94 -37.33 -9.91
CA LYS A 309 -3.93 -38.11 -8.67
C LYS A 309 -3.85 -37.20 -7.48
N VAL A 310 -4.90 -37.16 -6.68
CA VAL A 310 -4.98 -36.44 -5.40
C VAL A 310 -4.80 -37.41 -4.25
N THR A 311 -3.94 -37.06 -3.30
CA THR A 311 -3.77 -37.87 -2.07
C THR A 311 -4.84 -37.45 -1.06
N GLU A 312 -5.51 -38.41 -0.45
CA GLU A 312 -6.50 -38.14 0.58
C GLU A 312 -5.87 -37.43 1.75
N PHE A 313 -6.50 -36.34 2.17
CA PHE A 313 -6.03 -35.52 3.27
C PHE A 313 -6.57 -36.04 4.61
N SER A 314 -5.66 -36.21 5.58
CA SER A 314 -6.01 -36.53 6.96
C SER A 314 -5.63 -35.35 7.87
N PRO A 315 -6.59 -34.76 8.58
CA PRO A 315 -6.32 -33.66 9.52
C PRO A 315 -5.33 -34.06 10.63
N LYS A 316 -4.47 -33.13 11.01
CA LYS A 316 -3.43 -33.34 12.01
C LYS A 316 -3.86 -32.80 13.37
N VAL A 317 -3.58 -33.55 14.43
CA VAL A 317 -3.78 -33.08 15.83
C VAL A 317 -2.70 -32.08 16.20
N GLY A 318 -3.09 -31.04 17.01
CA GLY A 318 -2.13 -30.08 17.57
C GLY A 318 -1.71 -28.96 16.62
N VAL A 319 -2.36 -28.78 15.48
CA VAL A 319 -2.13 -27.63 14.60
C VAL A 319 -2.71 -26.37 15.24
N THR A 320 -1.86 -25.36 15.46
CA THR A 320 -2.28 -24.07 16.01
C THR A 320 -2.74 -23.15 14.87
N ILE A 321 -3.99 -22.69 14.95
CA ILE A 321 -4.55 -21.70 14.02
C ILE A 321 -4.72 -20.38 14.77
N VAL A 322 -4.13 -19.30 14.27
CA VAL A 322 -4.21 -17.97 14.89
C VAL A 322 -5.64 -17.43 14.80
N THR A 323 -6.26 -17.23 15.96
CA THR A 323 -7.66 -16.78 16.07
C THR A 323 -7.81 -15.36 16.58
N ASP A 324 -6.78 -14.79 17.23
CA ASP A 324 -6.78 -13.44 17.80
C ASP A 324 -5.81 -12.53 17.03
N PRO A 325 -6.29 -11.39 16.49
CA PRO A 325 -5.43 -10.42 15.82
C PRO A 325 -4.37 -9.78 16.74
N LYS A 326 -4.58 -9.84 18.05
CA LYS A 326 -3.66 -9.28 19.06
C LYS A 326 -2.68 -10.31 19.64
N ALA A 327 -2.83 -11.59 19.31
CA ALA A 327 -1.85 -12.59 19.65
C ALA A 327 -0.58 -12.34 18.81
N THR A 328 0.33 -11.56 19.35
CA THR A 328 1.71 -11.50 18.86
C THR A 328 2.27 -12.93 18.88
N SER A 329 3.08 -13.25 17.88
CA SER A 329 3.73 -14.55 17.66
C SER A 329 4.52 -15.15 18.85
N ALA A 330 4.41 -14.56 20.03
CA ALA A 330 5.08 -14.99 21.27
C ALA A 330 4.37 -16.12 22.05
N SER A 331 3.21 -16.62 21.60
CA SER A 331 2.44 -17.66 22.34
C SER A 331 2.05 -18.89 21.52
N ALA A 332 2.77 -19.24 20.47
CA ALA A 332 2.65 -20.57 19.86
C ALA A 332 3.45 -21.57 20.71
N PRO A 333 2.83 -22.62 21.30
CA PRO A 333 3.55 -23.69 21.97
C PRO A 333 4.00 -24.77 20.96
N SER A 334 4.77 -24.38 19.98
CA SER A 334 5.73 -25.25 19.31
C SER A 334 7.09 -24.76 19.79
N GLY A 335 7.91 -25.67 20.36
CA GLY A 335 9.26 -25.32 20.77
C GLY A 335 9.96 -24.53 19.65
N PRO A 336 10.98 -23.73 19.95
CA PRO A 336 11.62 -22.89 18.97
C PRO A 336 12.02 -23.76 17.79
N LEU A 337 11.23 -23.73 16.71
CA LEU A 337 11.74 -24.08 15.40
C LEU A 337 12.89 -23.12 15.22
N ASP A 338 14.10 -23.65 15.18
CA ASP A 338 15.27 -22.87 14.85
C ASP A 338 15.08 -22.43 13.38
N ASP A 339 14.47 -21.26 13.19
CA ASP A 339 14.18 -20.72 11.86
C ASP A 339 15.47 -20.67 11.02
N ALA A 340 16.62 -20.47 11.66
CA ALA A 340 17.91 -20.49 11.02
C ALA A 340 18.26 -21.89 10.47
N ALA A 341 18.01 -22.94 11.24
CA ALA A 341 18.27 -24.32 10.78
C ALA A 341 17.34 -24.71 9.62
N VAL A 342 16.08 -24.27 9.65
CA VAL A 342 15.14 -24.49 8.54
C VAL A 342 15.57 -23.73 7.29
N ILE A 343 16.00 -22.48 7.42
CA ILE A 343 16.52 -21.67 6.33
C ILE A 343 17.74 -22.36 5.69
N ASP A 344 18.72 -22.79 6.49
CA ASP A 344 19.92 -23.46 5.97
C ASP A 344 19.59 -24.78 5.25
N THR A 345 18.70 -25.60 5.81
CA THR A 345 18.27 -26.85 5.17
C THR A 345 17.54 -26.57 3.86
N THR A 346 16.73 -25.52 3.80
CA THR A 346 15.96 -25.15 2.61
C THR A 346 16.88 -24.61 1.52
N LEU A 347 17.88 -23.78 1.88
CA LEU A 347 18.90 -23.31 0.94
C LEU A 347 19.71 -24.47 0.35
N ALA A 348 20.12 -25.46 1.16
CA ALA A 348 20.84 -26.63 0.66
C ALA A 348 20.00 -27.40 -0.39
N ARG A 349 18.70 -27.56 -0.15
CA ARG A 349 17.78 -28.20 -1.14
C ARG A 349 17.67 -27.38 -2.42
N MET A 350 17.68 -26.05 -2.33
CA MET A 350 17.66 -25.17 -3.50
C MET A 350 18.96 -25.25 -4.29
N ASP A 351 20.12 -25.39 -3.61
CA ASP A 351 21.42 -25.57 -4.26
C ASP A 351 21.49 -26.90 -5.03
N GLU A 352 20.95 -27.99 -4.47
CA GLU A 352 20.82 -29.26 -5.16
C GLU A 352 19.93 -29.13 -6.43
N ALA A 353 18.80 -28.46 -6.29
CA ALA A 353 17.89 -28.22 -7.42
C ALA A 353 18.55 -27.38 -8.52
N ARG A 354 19.30 -26.35 -8.12
CA ARG A 354 20.01 -25.45 -9.04
C ARG A 354 21.03 -26.20 -9.91
N ALA A 355 21.71 -27.20 -9.37
CA ALA A 355 22.68 -27.99 -10.12
C ALA A 355 22.08 -28.73 -11.34
N GLY A 356 20.77 -28.99 -11.32
CA GLY A 356 20.03 -29.64 -12.42
C GLY A 356 19.36 -28.68 -13.41
N LEU A 357 19.54 -27.33 -13.23
CA LEU A 357 18.90 -26.35 -14.11
C LEU A 357 19.79 -25.98 -15.30
N PRO A 358 19.21 -25.64 -16.47
CA PRO A 358 19.94 -25.09 -17.60
C PRO A 358 20.62 -23.77 -17.24
N ALA A 359 21.73 -23.44 -17.90
CA ALA A 359 22.37 -22.13 -17.76
C ALA A 359 21.40 -21.01 -18.20
N GLY A 360 21.29 -19.95 -17.38
CA GLY A 360 20.39 -18.84 -17.65
C GLY A 360 18.90 -19.14 -17.38
N TYR A 361 18.59 -20.20 -16.63
CA TYR A 361 17.22 -20.52 -16.25
C TYR A 361 16.62 -19.38 -15.40
N THR A 362 15.45 -18.91 -15.80
CA THR A 362 14.67 -17.89 -15.10
C THR A 362 13.19 -18.21 -15.20
N LEU A 363 12.42 -17.77 -14.23
CA LEU A 363 10.96 -17.80 -14.25
C LEU A 363 10.42 -16.44 -14.71
N VAL A 364 9.19 -16.42 -15.21
CA VAL A 364 8.50 -15.19 -15.64
C VAL A 364 7.53 -14.75 -14.53
N PRO A 365 7.83 -13.71 -13.75
CA PRO A 365 6.89 -13.16 -12.77
C PRO A 365 5.70 -12.48 -13.45
N ALA A 366 4.49 -12.83 -13.04
CA ALA A 366 3.27 -12.18 -13.52
C ALA A 366 2.97 -10.94 -12.67
N LYS A 367 3.44 -9.77 -13.11
CA LYS A 367 3.04 -8.50 -12.49
C LYS A 367 1.55 -8.29 -12.75
N PHE A 368 0.79 -8.07 -11.67
CA PHE A 368 -0.65 -7.93 -11.79
C PHE A 368 -1.07 -6.81 -12.74
N GLU A 369 -1.84 -7.16 -13.75
CA GLU A 369 -2.49 -6.24 -14.67
C GLU A 369 -3.99 -6.55 -14.72
N LYS A 370 -4.81 -5.53 -14.41
CA LYS A 370 -6.27 -5.68 -14.29
C LYS A 370 -7.02 -5.42 -15.59
N ASP A 371 -6.42 -4.66 -16.52
CA ASP A 371 -7.10 -4.14 -17.70
C ASP A 371 -6.87 -4.97 -18.98
N ASP A 372 -5.99 -5.96 -18.91
CA ASP A 372 -5.79 -6.96 -19.95
C ASP A 372 -6.66 -8.20 -19.67
N ASP A 373 -7.69 -8.40 -20.48
CA ASP A 373 -8.61 -9.53 -20.32
C ASP A 373 -8.05 -10.87 -20.87
N THR A 374 -6.83 -10.86 -21.43
CA THR A 374 -6.17 -12.05 -22.01
C THR A 374 -5.16 -12.71 -21.10
N ASN A 375 -4.78 -12.06 -19.99
CA ASN A 375 -3.71 -12.47 -19.10
C ASN A 375 -4.11 -13.44 -17.97
N PHE A 376 -5.35 -13.83 -17.85
CA PHE A 376 -5.93 -14.68 -16.80
C PHE A 376 -5.81 -14.15 -15.35
N HIS A 377 -5.26 -12.95 -15.13
CA HIS A 377 -5.04 -12.44 -13.77
C HIS A 377 -6.35 -12.25 -13.01
N MET A 378 -7.32 -11.58 -13.64
CA MET A 378 -8.62 -11.37 -13.01
C MET A 378 -9.45 -12.65 -12.93
N ASP A 379 -9.25 -13.60 -13.84
CA ASP A 379 -9.90 -14.92 -13.80
C ASP A 379 -9.43 -15.73 -12.59
N ALA A 380 -8.12 -15.71 -12.32
CA ALA A 380 -7.53 -16.35 -11.16
C ALA A 380 -8.05 -15.72 -9.85
N ILE A 381 -8.05 -14.39 -9.74
CA ILE A 381 -8.47 -13.69 -8.52
C ILE A 381 -9.97 -13.86 -8.27
N ALA A 382 -10.80 -13.75 -9.31
CA ALA A 382 -12.25 -13.88 -9.16
C ALA A 382 -12.65 -15.32 -8.80
N SER A 383 -12.07 -16.35 -9.47
CA SER A 383 -12.35 -17.76 -9.16
C SER A 383 -11.86 -18.15 -7.76
N LEU A 384 -10.64 -17.71 -7.35
CA LEU A 384 -10.15 -17.89 -5.98
C LEU A 384 -11.11 -17.31 -4.94
N ALA A 385 -11.53 -16.06 -5.16
CA ALA A 385 -12.40 -15.37 -4.22
C ALA A 385 -13.78 -16.01 -4.12
N ASN A 386 -14.37 -16.43 -5.24
CA ASN A 386 -15.69 -17.05 -5.28
C ASN A 386 -15.68 -18.46 -4.66
N LEU A 387 -14.69 -19.28 -4.96
CA LEU A 387 -14.54 -20.59 -4.31
C LEU A 387 -14.34 -20.45 -2.79
N ARG A 388 -13.56 -19.47 -2.36
CA ARG A 388 -13.43 -19.16 -0.93
C ARG A 388 -14.72 -18.62 -0.33
N ALA A 389 -15.46 -17.80 -1.05
CA ALA A 389 -16.78 -17.32 -0.63
C ALA A 389 -17.75 -18.50 -0.40
N ARG A 390 -17.71 -19.52 -1.27
CA ARG A 390 -18.48 -20.76 -1.11
C ARG A 390 -18.09 -21.54 0.14
N ASN A 391 -16.79 -21.63 0.47
CA ASN A 391 -16.39 -22.27 1.71
C ASN A 391 -17.11 -21.67 2.92
N TYR A 392 -17.31 -20.33 2.94
CA TYR A 392 -17.84 -19.60 4.12
C TYR A 392 -19.28 -19.09 3.95
N HIS A 393 -20.03 -19.58 2.95
CA HIS A 393 -21.41 -19.15 2.67
C HIS A 393 -21.52 -17.63 2.47
N VAL A 394 -20.53 -17.04 1.82
CA VAL A 394 -20.52 -15.64 1.40
C VAL A 394 -21.03 -15.57 -0.05
N GLU A 395 -21.77 -14.52 -0.39
CA GLU A 395 -22.28 -14.29 -1.74
C GLU A 395 -21.11 -14.07 -2.72
N GLU A 396 -21.16 -14.77 -3.87
CA GLU A 396 -20.19 -14.66 -4.95
C GLU A 396 -20.37 -13.36 -5.74
N VAL A 397 -19.33 -12.97 -6.47
CA VAL A 397 -19.36 -11.76 -7.30
C VAL A 397 -18.96 -12.06 -8.74
N GLU A 398 -19.49 -11.27 -9.65
CA GLU A 398 -19.07 -11.27 -11.05
C GLU A 398 -17.64 -10.75 -11.22
N LYS A 399 -16.94 -11.20 -12.26
CA LYS A 399 -15.56 -10.80 -12.59
C LYS A 399 -15.38 -9.28 -12.65
N LEU A 400 -16.35 -8.55 -13.20
CA LEU A 400 -16.28 -7.08 -13.27
C LEU A 400 -16.28 -6.45 -11.89
N LYS A 401 -17.16 -6.89 -10.98
CA LYS A 401 -17.18 -6.40 -9.59
C LYS A 401 -15.93 -6.82 -8.83
N ALA A 402 -15.42 -8.03 -9.07
CA ALA A 402 -14.14 -8.48 -8.53
C ALA A 402 -12.98 -7.58 -8.99
N LYS A 403 -12.95 -7.17 -10.27
CA LYS A 403 -11.97 -6.26 -10.85
C LYS A 403 -11.96 -4.89 -10.13
N PHE A 404 -13.13 -4.31 -9.85
CA PHE A 404 -13.23 -3.05 -9.11
C PHE A 404 -12.62 -3.16 -7.70
N ILE A 405 -12.91 -4.25 -7.00
CA ILE A 405 -12.47 -4.44 -5.60
C ILE A 405 -10.97 -4.82 -5.55
N ALA A 406 -10.57 -5.87 -6.28
CA ALA A 406 -9.19 -6.38 -6.29
C ALA A 406 -8.20 -5.40 -6.92
N GLY A 407 -8.63 -4.65 -7.94
CA GLY A 407 -7.87 -3.59 -8.58
C GLY A 407 -7.79 -2.31 -7.75
N ARG A 408 -8.44 -2.27 -6.56
CA ARG A 408 -8.58 -1.07 -5.73
C ARG A 408 -9.04 0.15 -6.54
N ILE A 409 -9.92 -0.10 -7.53
CA ILE A 409 -10.46 0.96 -8.36
C ILE A 409 -11.40 1.77 -7.48
N ILE A 410 -10.96 2.93 -7.06
CA ILE A 410 -11.82 3.90 -6.38
C ILE A 410 -12.82 4.39 -7.42
N PRO A 411 -14.13 4.16 -7.23
CA PRO A 411 -15.12 4.68 -8.16
C PRO A 411 -14.93 6.20 -8.29
N ALA A 412 -14.65 6.67 -9.49
CA ALA A 412 -14.53 8.09 -9.77
C ALA A 412 -15.44 8.43 -10.95
N ILE A 413 -16.20 9.51 -10.80
CA ILE A 413 -17.22 9.94 -11.75
C ILE A 413 -16.81 11.31 -12.30
N ALA A 414 -16.90 11.48 -13.62
CA ALA A 414 -16.50 12.73 -14.29
C ALA A 414 -17.24 13.96 -13.73
N THR A 415 -18.52 13.83 -13.41
CA THR A 415 -19.32 14.92 -12.82
C THR A 415 -18.84 15.34 -11.44
N THR A 416 -18.49 14.37 -10.58
CA THR A 416 -17.94 14.64 -9.25
C THR A 416 -16.57 15.31 -9.35
N THR A 417 -15.73 14.84 -10.27
CA THR A 417 -14.41 15.44 -10.56
C THR A 417 -14.57 16.88 -11.06
N ALA A 418 -15.50 17.13 -11.99
CA ALA A 418 -15.76 18.48 -12.49
C ALA A 418 -16.24 19.42 -11.36
N MET A 419 -17.13 18.93 -10.49
CA MET A 419 -17.61 19.71 -9.33
C MET A 419 -16.47 20.06 -8.37
N ALA A 420 -15.64 19.08 -7.97
CA ALA A 420 -14.47 19.32 -7.11
C ALA A 420 -13.52 20.34 -7.71
N THR A 421 -13.22 20.20 -9.00
CA THR A 421 -12.36 21.15 -9.74
C THR A 421 -12.93 22.56 -9.73
N GLY A 422 -14.23 22.71 -9.98
CA GLY A 422 -14.91 24.01 -9.93
C GLY A 422 -14.82 24.67 -8.55
N LEU A 423 -15.06 23.89 -7.49
CA LEU A 423 -14.94 24.38 -6.10
C LEU A 423 -13.52 24.80 -5.75
N VAL A 424 -12.51 24.01 -6.11
CA VAL A 424 -11.09 24.38 -5.94
C VAL A 424 -10.76 25.66 -6.70
N CYS A 425 -11.27 25.82 -7.92
CA CYS A 425 -11.05 27.04 -8.71
C CYS A 425 -11.65 28.30 -8.05
N LEU A 426 -12.82 28.17 -7.41
CA LEU A 426 -13.41 29.29 -6.67
C LEU A 426 -12.53 29.70 -5.49
N GLU A 427 -12.01 28.77 -4.75
CA GLU A 427 -11.11 29.03 -3.62
C GLU A 427 -9.74 29.57 -4.09
N LEU A 428 -9.27 29.11 -5.26
CA LEU A 428 -8.04 29.64 -5.87
C LEU A 428 -8.10 31.16 -6.11
N TYR A 429 -9.24 31.66 -6.61
CA TYR A 429 -9.44 33.11 -6.74
C TYR A 429 -9.32 33.85 -5.40
N LYS A 430 -9.81 33.26 -4.32
CA LYS A 430 -9.73 33.83 -2.97
C LYS A 430 -8.29 33.85 -2.44
N VAL A 431 -7.51 32.79 -2.70
CA VAL A 431 -6.07 32.76 -2.36
C VAL A 431 -5.34 33.91 -3.07
N LEU A 432 -5.57 34.07 -4.38
CA LEU A 432 -4.95 35.12 -5.18
C LEU A 432 -5.37 36.54 -4.73
N ALA A 433 -6.59 36.68 -4.26
CA ALA A 433 -7.12 37.96 -3.73
C ALA A 433 -6.64 38.26 -2.29
N GLY A 434 -5.98 37.33 -1.59
CA GLY A 434 -5.49 37.49 -0.24
C GLY A 434 -6.59 37.76 0.78
N VAL A 435 -7.75 37.10 0.64
CA VAL A 435 -8.90 37.29 1.52
C VAL A 435 -8.66 36.75 2.94
N LYS A 436 -9.50 37.13 3.89
CA LYS A 436 -9.45 36.64 5.27
C LYS A 436 -9.99 35.19 5.37
N LEU A 437 -9.67 34.50 6.46
CA LEU A 437 -10.03 33.11 6.70
C LEU A 437 -11.53 32.85 6.53
N GLU A 438 -12.36 33.76 7.05
CA GLU A 438 -13.82 33.64 7.05
C GLU A 438 -14.44 33.64 5.62
N ALA A 439 -13.68 34.04 4.62
CA ALA A 439 -14.12 34.01 3.22
C ALA A 439 -13.88 32.66 2.55
N PHE A 440 -12.93 31.86 3.05
CA PHE A 440 -12.64 30.52 2.51
C PHE A 440 -13.72 29.52 2.89
N ARG A 441 -13.85 28.46 2.08
CA ARG A 441 -14.79 27.37 2.35
C ARG A 441 -14.13 26.01 2.10
N ASN A 442 -14.22 25.14 3.09
CA ASN A 442 -14.11 23.71 2.89
C ASN A 442 -15.48 23.20 2.44
N THR A 443 -15.52 22.37 1.41
CA THR A 443 -16.80 21.91 0.85
C THR A 443 -16.87 20.39 0.85
N PHE A 444 -18.02 19.86 1.22
CA PHE A 444 -18.39 18.47 1.03
C PHE A 444 -19.67 18.40 0.19
N ALA A 445 -19.66 17.55 -0.85
CA ALA A 445 -20.84 17.33 -1.68
C ALA A 445 -21.04 15.86 -1.98
N ASN A 446 -22.29 15.46 -2.14
CA ASN A 446 -22.67 14.12 -2.59
C ASN A 446 -23.75 14.24 -3.69
N LEU A 447 -23.40 13.90 -4.93
CA LEU A 447 -24.31 14.02 -6.08
C LEU A 447 -25.43 12.96 -6.10
N ALA A 448 -25.31 11.89 -5.31
CA ALA A 448 -26.39 10.88 -5.17
C ALA A 448 -27.42 11.26 -4.10
N LEU A 449 -27.13 12.24 -3.29
CA LEU A 449 -28.01 12.75 -2.23
C LEU A 449 -28.08 14.28 -2.36
N PRO A 450 -29.17 14.93 -1.92
CA PRO A 450 -29.25 16.39 -1.91
C PRO A 450 -28.39 16.96 -0.78
N LEU A 451 -27.10 16.65 -0.79
CA LEU A 451 -26.15 17.04 0.27
C LEU A 451 -25.04 17.87 -0.34
N PHE A 452 -25.04 19.15 0.07
CA PHE A 452 -23.99 20.11 -0.23
C PHE A 452 -23.75 20.94 1.03
N ALA A 453 -22.57 20.82 1.60
CA ALA A 453 -22.19 21.50 2.84
C ALA A 453 -20.92 22.30 2.64
N MET A 454 -20.90 23.50 3.18
CA MET A 454 -19.74 24.38 3.23
C MET A 454 -19.46 24.76 4.69
N SER A 455 -18.20 24.73 5.08
CA SER A 455 -17.74 25.17 6.40
C SER A 455 -16.54 26.11 6.24
N GLU A 456 -16.32 26.95 7.22
CA GLU A 456 -15.07 27.71 7.30
C GLU A 456 -13.93 26.79 7.67
N PRO A 457 -12.71 26.97 7.09
CA PRO A 457 -11.53 26.28 7.57
C PRO A 457 -11.28 26.62 9.05
N MET A 458 -10.88 25.63 9.84
CA MET A 458 -10.55 25.85 11.25
C MET A 458 -9.22 26.60 11.35
N PRO A 459 -9.08 27.56 12.29
CA PRO A 459 -7.81 28.19 12.58
C PRO A 459 -6.82 27.17 13.16
N PRO A 460 -5.50 27.39 13.02
CA PRO A 460 -4.50 26.46 13.54
C PRO A 460 -4.54 26.42 15.06
N GLN A 461 -4.37 25.22 15.62
CA GLN A 461 -4.25 25.06 17.06
C GLN A 461 -3.03 25.80 17.57
N LYS A 462 -3.23 26.66 18.58
CA LYS A 462 -2.18 27.42 19.22
C LYS A 462 -1.75 26.76 20.53
N MET A 463 -0.47 26.53 20.66
CA MET A 463 0.17 26.04 21.88
C MET A 463 0.72 27.19 22.66
N LYS A 464 0.60 27.12 23.99
CA LYS A 464 1.09 28.16 24.92
C LYS A 464 1.92 27.52 26.03
N TYR A 465 3.12 27.97 26.20
CA TYR A 465 3.99 27.55 27.30
C TYR A 465 4.95 28.67 27.69
N ASN A 466 5.03 28.98 28.98
CA ASN A 466 5.99 29.91 29.55
C ASN A 466 6.04 31.28 28.82
N GLY A 467 4.86 31.81 28.46
CA GLY A 467 4.72 33.08 27.75
C GLY A 467 5.02 33.04 26.26
N MET A 468 5.41 31.86 25.72
CA MET A 468 5.52 31.64 24.29
C MET A 468 4.20 31.05 23.75
N GLU A 469 3.84 31.49 22.54
CA GLU A 469 2.71 30.95 21.79
C GLU A 469 3.23 30.55 20.41
N TRP A 470 2.84 29.37 19.92
CA TRP A 470 3.19 28.89 18.57
C TRP A 470 2.10 27.98 18.02
N SER A 471 2.15 27.76 16.75
CA SER A 471 1.30 26.84 16.00
C SER A 471 2.17 25.90 15.14
N LEU A 472 1.53 25.02 14.38
CA LEU A 472 2.22 24.17 13.40
C LEU A 472 2.94 24.97 12.28
N TRP A 473 2.57 26.23 12.08
CA TRP A 473 3.18 27.14 11.09
C TRP A 473 4.47 27.80 11.56
N ASP A 474 4.77 27.70 12.84
CA ASP A 474 5.96 28.30 13.43
C ASP A 474 7.12 27.31 13.38
N ARG A 475 8.30 27.81 13.09
CA ARG A 475 9.54 27.05 13.01
C ARG A 475 10.59 27.66 13.92
N TRP A 476 11.38 26.80 14.53
CA TRP A 476 12.62 27.20 15.17
C TRP A 476 13.78 26.87 14.26
N THR A 477 14.63 27.84 13.98
CA THR A 477 15.76 27.69 13.09
C THR A 477 17.06 27.69 13.92
N LEU A 478 17.91 26.68 13.71
CA LEU A 478 19.28 26.69 14.13
C LEU A 478 20.17 26.73 12.89
N GLU A 479 21.11 27.67 12.87
CA GLU A 479 22.06 27.77 11.77
C GLU A 479 23.23 26.79 11.97
N GLY A 480 23.71 26.22 10.89
CA GLY A 480 24.83 25.31 10.88
C GLY A 480 24.44 23.85 11.16
N ASP A 481 25.41 23.02 11.50
CA ASP A 481 25.24 21.61 11.84
C ASP A 481 25.49 21.40 13.33
N PRO A 482 24.45 21.58 14.18
CA PRO A 482 24.60 21.49 15.63
C PRO A 482 24.87 20.05 16.07
N THR A 483 25.52 19.89 17.20
CA THR A 483 25.58 18.62 17.93
C THR A 483 24.23 18.35 18.62
N VAL A 484 23.99 17.09 18.97
CA VAL A 484 22.79 16.71 19.76
C VAL A 484 22.73 17.51 21.06
N GLN A 485 23.89 17.76 21.73
CA GLN A 485 23.95 18.57 22.94
C GLN A 485 23.54 20.03 22.68
N GLN A 486 24.08 20.65 21.63
CA GLN A 486 23.70 22.04 21.28
C GLN A 486 22.20 22.17 20.98
N LEU A 487 21.60 21.13 20.40
CA LEU A 487 20.16 21.09 20.18
C LEU A 487 19.41 21.02 21.51
N LEU A 488 19.83 20.18 22.46
CA LEU A 488 19.25 20.10 23.80
C LEU A 488 19.40 21.40 24.58
N ASP A 489 20.57 22.07 24.47
CA ASP A 489 20.85 23.33 25.11
C ASP A 489 19.96 24.47 24.56
N HIS A 490 19.72 24.46 23.24
CA HIS A 490 18.78 25.42 22.62
C HIS A 490 17.37 25.32 23.22
N PHE A 491 16.89 24.08 23.47
CA PHE A 491 15.58 23.90 24.11
C PHE A 491 15.62 24.27 25.58
N SER A 492 16.69 23.90 26.28
CA SER A 492 16.86 24.27 27.69
C SER A 492 16.89 25.78 27.89
N ALA A 493 17.50 26.55 26.97
CA ALA A 493 17.48 28.00 26.98
C ALA A 493 16.05 28.57 26.86
N LYS A 494 15.14 27.87 26.18
CA LYS A 494 13.71 28.18 26.08
C LYS A 494 12.89 27.62 27.25
N LYS A 495 13.55 27.09 28.29
CA LYS A 495 12.92 26.38 29.42
C LYS A 495 12.10 25.14 29.03
N LEU A 496 12.42 24.56 27.89
CA LEU A 496 11.83 23.30 27.39
C LEU A 496 12.76 22.15 27.72
N SER A 497 12.22 21.08 28.31
CA SER A 497 12.98 19.86 28.60
C SER A 497 12.71 18.85 27.48
N CYS A 498 13.74 18.60 26.66
CA CYS A 498 13.66 17.61 25.62
C CYS A 498 14.16 16.26 26.11
N TYR A 499 13.37 15.21 25.96
CA TYR A 499 13.83 13.86 26.30
C TYR A 499 14.02 12.95 25.08
N SER A 500 13.46 13.29 23.93
CA SER A 500 13.58 12.51 22.70
C SER A 500 13.71 13.40 21.47
N ILE A 501 14.59 13.04 20.55
CA ILE A 501 14.77 13.69 19.24
C ILE A 501 14.73 12.59 18.19
N SER A 502 13.81 12.73 17.24
CA SER A 502 13.71 11.84 16.08
C SER A 502 13.79 12.63 14.78
N CYS A 503 14.21 11.96 13.72
CA CYS A 503 14.19 12.49 12.37
C CYS A 503 13.57 11.43 11.46
N GLY A 504 12.35 11.67 10.98
CA GLY A 504 11.54 10.66 10.35
C GLY A 504 11.33 9.44 11.27
N GLN A 505 11.66 8.25 10.81
CA GLN A 505 11.58 7.02 11.60
C GLN A 505 12.81 6.78 12.50
N SER A 506 13.87 7.59 12.36
CA SER A 506 15.12 7.38 13.09
C SER A 506 15.15 8.13 14.40
N LEU A 507 15.42 7.40 15.49
CA LEU A 507 15.58 7.97 16.82
C LEU A 507 17.04 8.42 17.02
N LEU A 508 17.26 9.75 17.01
CA LEU A 508 18.61 10.33 17.17
C LEU A 508 19.03 10.35 18.63
N TYR A 509 18.12 10.72 19.53
CA TYR A 509 18.37 10.83 20.96
C TYR A 509 17.15 10.44 21.76
N ASN A 510 17.35 9.81 22.90
CA ASN A 510 16.35 9.62 23.94
C ASN A 510 17.06 9.51 25.30
N SER A 511 16.61 10.29 26.27
CA SER A 511 17.24 10.40 27.60
C SER A 511 17.14 9.11 28.43
N ILE A 512 16.18 8.22 28.10
CA ILE A 512 15.99 6.93 28.79
C ILE A 512 17.09 5.92 28.39
N PHE A 513 17.65 6.03 27.18
CA PHE A 513 18.67 5.10 26.70
C PHE A 513 20.08 5.57 27.05
N PRO A 514 20.81 4.87 27.94
CA PRO A 514 22.17 5.27 28.33
C PRO A 514 23.14 5.41 27.15
N LYS A 515 23.05 4.53 26.15
CA LYS A 515 23.88 4.58 24.93
C LYS A 515 23.68 5.85 24.10
N HIS A 516 22.55 6.51 24.22
CA HIS A 516 22.30 7.76 23.49
C HIS A 516 23.04 8.96 24.09
N ARG A 517 23.53 8.87 25.35
CA ARG A 517 24.40 9.89 25.95
C ARG A 517 25.76 9.99 25.24
N GLU A 518 26.23 8.90 24.66
CA GLU A 518 27.47 8.88 23.86
C GLU A 518 27.34 9.67 22.54
N ARG A 519 26.10 9.94 22.11
CA ARG A 519 25.80 10.68 20.89
C ARG A 519 25.74 12.20 21.10
N LEU A 520 25.76 12.69 22.33
CA LEU A 520 25.57 14.11 22.64
C LEU A 520 26.59 15.03 21.94
N GLY A 521 27.84 14.60 21.84
CA GLY A 521 28.90 15.32 21.13
C GLY A 521 28.89 15.13 19.61
N ARG A 522 28.06 14.25 19.07
CA ARG A 522 28.00 14.01 17.63
C ARG A 522 27.13 15.05 16.94
N LYS A 523 27.54 15.45 15.75
CA LYS A 523 26.73 16.29 14.89
C LYS A 523 25.46 15.57 14.46
N VAL A 524 24.38 16.30 14.31
CA VAL A 524 23.09 15.73 13.93
C VAL A 524 23.15 15.03 12.59
N CYS A 525 23.86 15.57 11.60
CA CYS A 525 24.07 14.94 10.31
C CYS A 525 24.80 13.57 10.38
N VAL A 526 25.74 13.39 11.33
CA VAL A 526 26.49 12.14 11.52
C VAL A 526 25.70 11.09 12.30
N THR A 527 24.74 11.54 13.09
CA THR A 527 23.86 10.65 13.87
C THR A 527 22.72 10.06 13.01
N TRP A 528 22.57 10.57 11.79
CA TRP A 528 21.54 10.14 10.84
C TRP A 528 21.95 8.86 10.10
N PRO A 529 21.21 7.76 10.21
CA PRO A 529 21.52 6.50 9.54
C PRO A 529 21.02 6.41 8.08
N GLY A 530 20.59 7.52 7.48
CA GLY A 530 20.00 7.53 6.15
C GLY A 530 21.02 7.19 5.03
N THR A 531 20.57 6.47 4.02
CA THR A 531 21.37 5.95 2.90
C THR A 531 21.93 7.03 1.96
N THR A 532 21.47 8.26 2.02
CA THR A 532 21.85 9.35 1.11
C THR A 532 22.93 10.30 1.64
N GLY A 533 23.41 10.10 2.88
CA GLY A 533 24.46 10.95 3.47
C GLY A 533 24.08 12.41 3.75
N ARG A 534 22.87 12.85 3.40
CA ARG A 534 22.30 14.15 3.74
C ARG A 534 21.09 13.97 4.64
N PRO A 535 21.08 14.55 5.85
CA PRO A 535 19.85 14.57 6.64
C PRO A 535 18.81 15.44 5.93
N PRO A 536 17.51 15.15 6.11
CA PRO A 536 16.44 15.99 5.59
C PRO A 536 16.59 17.42 6.10
N PRO A 537 16.09 18.41 5.37
CA PRO A 537 16.24 19.82 5.71
C PRO A 537 15.54 20.22 7.02
N PHE A 538 14.81 19.31 7.64
CA PHE A 538 14.13 19.54 8.91
C PHE A 538 14.14 18.29 9.81
N LEU A 539 14.14 18.53 11.10
CA LEU A 539 14.02 17.52 12.14
C LEU A 539 12.62 17.62 12.76
N ASN A 540 11.93 16.49 12.80
CA ASN A 540 10.73 16.37 13.63
C ASN A 540 11.16 16.18 15.08
N PHE A 541 10.59 16.95 15.95
CA PHE A 541 10.92 16.98 17.34
C PHE A 541 9.77 16.40 18.16
N SER A 542 9.99 15.32 18.87
CA SER A 542 9.06 14.86 19.90
C SER A 542 9.69 15.09 21.26
N GLY A 543 9.16 16.07 21.99
CA GLY A 543 9.54 16.34 23.35
C GLY A 543 8.32 16.32 24.26
N VAL A 544 8.39 15.61 25.38
CA VAL A 544 7.40 15.76 26.44
C VAL A 544 7.95 16.74 27.45
N LEU A 545 7.15 17.76 27.76
CA LEU A 545 7.46 18.63 28.86
C LEU A 545 7.37 17.82 30.17
N ARG A 546 8.28 18.07 31.11
CA ARG A 546 8.26 17.43 32.45
C ARG A 546 6.94 17.66 33.22
N THR A 547 6.07 18.50 32.72
CA THR A 547 4.74 18.83 33.27
C THR A 547 3.62 17.92 32.77
N GLY A 548 3.90 16.86 31.99
CA GLY A 548 2.90 15.90 31.51
C GLY A 548 2.08 16.34 30.30
N VAL A 549 2.42 17.46 29.66
CA VAL A 549 1.81 17.88 28.40
C VAL A 549 2.53 17.17 27.26
N ASP A 550 1.82 16.28 26.56
CA ASP A 550 2.33 15.61 25.37
C ASP A 550 2.40 16.59 24.20
N MET A 551 3.57 16.77 23.65
CA MET A 551 3.85 17.68 22.52
C MET A 551 4.01 16.91 21.20
N SER A 552 3.68 15.62 21.15
CA SER A 552 3.86 14.79 19.95
C SER A 552 3.08 15.30 18.74
N ASP A 553 1.94 15.96 18.95
CA ASP A 553 1.07 16.44 17.87
C ASP A 553 1.27 17.93 17.51
N ALA A 554 2.14 18.64 18.22
CA ALA A 554 2.27 20.10 18.10
C ALA A 554 3.70 20.60 17.99
N ASN A 555 4.55 19.84 17.33
CA ASN A 555 5.97 20.15 17.24
C ASN A 555 6.26 21.27 16.23
N PRO A 556 6.92 22.36 16.66
CA PRO A 556 7.54 23.25 15.70
C PRO A 556 8.66 22.49 14.98
N MET A 557 8.60 22.42 13.66
CA MET A 557 9.67 21.85 12.86
C MET A 557 10.94 22.67 13.02
N ILE A 558 12.09 22.01 13.22
CA ILE A 558 13.38 22.69 13.25
C ILE A 558 13.94 22.68 11.84
N ALA A 559 14.14 23.86 11.28
CA ALA A 559 14.85 24.04 10.02
C ALA A 559 16.36 24.18 10.27
N ARG A 560 17.14 23.68 9.36
CA ARG A 560 18.60 23.77 9.28
C ARG A 560 19.03 25.14 8.75
#